data_999fbcb42abc1fe68b7dbba267bd16c4
#
_entry.id   999fbcb42abc1fe68b7dbba267bd16c4
#
_cell.length_a   1.000
_cell.length_b   1.000
_cell.length_c   1.000
_cell.angle_alpha   90.00
_cell.angle_beta   90.00
_cell.angle_gamma   90.00
#
_symmetry.space_group_name_H-M   'P 1'
#
loop_
_entity.id
_entity.type
_entity.pdbx_description
1 polymer ?
#
loop_
_entity_poly.entity_id
_entity_poly.type
_entity_poly.pdbx_seq_one_letter_code
_entity_poly.pdbx_strand_id
1 'polypeptide(L)'
;NKNMIDNFLIINCIGKDDKLGLRINKDFFIHKLNNAKNNNDKLVFEIINFLKSHNAKIDDNFSVIVNQGPGSFSGIRISLAVAKGLEISKKIQLYGYNNEDLREFNQENINKLLKSKLLEKKLIKPIYLS
;
A
#
# COMPACT_ATOMS: atom_id res chain seq x y z
N ASN A 1 -10.66 -10.71 -16.68
CA ASN A 1 -9.33 -10.36 -17.12
C ASN A 1 -8.30 -10.70 -16.07
N LYS A 2 -7.31 -11.41 -16.47
CA LYS A 2 -6.25 -11.90 -15.59
C LYS A 2 -5.39 -10.79 -14.96
N ASN A 3 -5.49 -9.57 -15.44
CA ASN A 3 -4.73 -8.44 -14.90
C ASN A 3 -5.53 -7.61 -13.90
N MET A 4 -6.71 -8.07 -13.56
CA MET A 4 -7.53 -7.36 -12.59
C MET A 4 -7.01 -7.56 -11.18
N ILE A 5 -6.91 -6.46 -10.45
CA ILE A 5 -6.54 -6.48 -9.05
C ILE A 5 -7.84 -6.41 -8.24
N ASP A 6 -8.16 -7.48 -7.53
CA ASP A 6 -9.41 -7.56 -6.76
C ASP A 6 -9.19 -7.29 -5.28
N ASN A 7 -8.39 -8.12 -4.65
CA ASN A 7 -8.09 -7.97 -3.22
C ASN A 7 -6.73 -7.33 -3.08
N PHE A 8 -6.66 -6.25 -2.33
CA PHE A 8 -5.40 -5.53 -2.22
C PHE A 8 -5.32 -4.72 -0.94
N LEU A 9 -4.09 -4.45 -0.55
CA LEU A 9 -3.74 -3.45 0.46
C LEU A 9 -2.98 -2.34 -0.26
N ILE A 10 -3.44 -1.10 -0.10
CA ILE A 10 -2.71 0.04 -0.61
C ILE A 10 -2.17 0.85 0.56
N ILE A 11 -0.87 1.15 0.52
CA ILE A 11 -0.16 1.82 1.61
C ILE A 11 0.25 3.20 1.16
N ASN A 12 -0.28 4.22 1.81
CA ASN A 12 0.11 5.61 1.59
C ASN A 12 0.76 6.12 2.86
N CYS A 13 2.09 6.09 2.89
CA CYS A 13 2.85 6.46 4.07
C CYS A 13 4.00 7.37 3.68
N ILE A 14 3.66 8.58 3.25
CA ILE A 14 4.63 9.57 2.79
C ILE A 14 4.89 10.67 3.82
N GLY A 15 4.28 10.56 5.01
CA GLY A 15 4.47 11.50 6.09
C GLY A 15 3.39 12.55 6.23
N LYS A 16 2.38 12.51 5.36
CA LYS A 16 1.28 13.47 5.38
C LYS A 16 -0.01 12.75 5.02
N ASP A 17 -0.99 12.82 5.92
CA ASP A 17 -2.28 12.16 5.74
C ASP A 17 -2.14 10.69 5.41
N ASP A 18 -1.27 10.03 6.15
CA ASP A 18 -0.94 8.63 5.89
C ASP A 18 -2.14 7.73 6.16
N LYS A 19 -2.38 6.82 5.23
CA LYS A 19 -3.56 5.95 5.28
C LYS A 19 -3.25 4.59 4.67
N LEU A 20 -4.05 3.62 5.11
CA LEU A 20 -4.09 2.30 4.50
C LEU A 20 -5.45 2.11 3.86
N GLY A 21 -5.49 1.45 2.72
CA GLY A 21 -6.74 1.04 2.10
C GLY A 21 -6.73 -0.46 1.91
N LEU A 22 -7.86 -1.10 2.14
CA LEU A 22 -7.97 -2.55 2.01
C LEU A 22 -9.25 -2.89 1.27
N ARG A 23 -9.12 -3.67 0.20
CA ARG A 23 -10.27 -4.22 -0.48
C ARG A 23 -10.26 -5.73 -0.32
N ILE A 24 -11.32 -6.24 0.30
CA ILE A 24 -11.49 -7.67 0.55
C ILE A 24 -12.92 -8.03 0.20
N ASN A 25 -13.11 -9.00 -0.66
CA ASN A 25 -14.42 -9.52 -1.04
C ASN A 25 -15.38 -8.42 -1.47
N LYS A 26 -14.85 -7.45 -2.24
CA LYS A 26 -15.59 -6.31 -2.78
C LYS A 26 -15.89 -5.20 -1.78
N ASP A 27 -15.58 -5.42 -0.51
CA ASP A 27 -15.71 -4.37 0.51
C ASP A 27 -14.42 -3.57 0.58
N PHE A 28 -14.55 -2.26 0.78
CA PHE A 28 -13.39 -1.37 0.85
C PHE A 28 -13.34 -0.65 2.19
N PHE A 29 -12.15 -0.65 2.80
CA PHE A 29 -11.94 -0.06 4.12
C PHE A 29 -10.74 0.88 4.07
N ILE A 30 -10.83 1.97 4.81
CA ILE A 30 -9.71 2.91 4.96
C ILE A 30 -9.37 3.00 6.44
N HIS A 31 -8.08 2.96 6.74
CA HIS A 31 -7.56 3.13 8.08
C HIS A 31 -6.60 4.31 8.07
N LYS A 32 -6.89 5.31 8.90
CA LYS A 32 -6.02 6.46 9.05
C LYS A 32 -4.88 6.08 9.98
N LEU A 33 -3.66 6.27 9.52
CA LEU A 33 -2.49 5.96 10.33
C LEU A 33 -2.25 7.06 11.36
N ASN A 34 -1.93 6.65 12.57
CA ASN A 34 -1.54 7.58 13.60
C ASN A 34 -0.10 8.01 13.35
N ASN A 35 0.12 9.31 13.28
CA ASN A 35 1.44 9.85 13.05
C ASN A 35 2.30 9.76 14.30
N ALA A 36 2.72 8.57 14.65
CA ALA A 36 3.78 8.42 15.62
C ALA A 36 5.08 8.55 14.85
N LYS A 37 5.58 9.75 14.74
CA LYS A 37 6.81 10.02 14.02
C LYS A 37 7.90 9.08 14.48
N ASN A 38 8.60 8.49 13.53
CA ASN A 38 9.80 7.68 13.79
C ASN A 38 9.54 6.40 14.57
N ASN A 39 8.31 5.91 14.59
CA ASN A 39 8.03 4.63 15.24
C ASN A 39 7.71 3.57 14.19
N ASN A 40 8.76 2.92 13.73
CA ASN A 40 8.66 1.92 12.67
C ASN A 40 7.85 0.70 13.10
N ASP A 41 8.06 0.28 14.34
CA ASP A 41 7.35 -0.89 14.87
C ASP A 41 5.85 -0.65 14.90
N LYS A 42 5.45 0.58 15.19
CA LYS A 42 4.06 0.94 15.26
C LYS A 42 3.38 0.86 13.89
N LEU A 43 4.06 1.30 12.86
CA LEU A 43 3.52 1.22 11.49
C LEU A 43 3.31 -0.23 11.06
N VAL A 44 4.32 -1.07 11.28
CA VAL A 44 4.21 -2.49 10.96
C VAL A 44 3.04 -3.10 11.72
N PHE A 45 2.90 -2.77 13.01
CA PHE A 45 1.84 -3.28 13.85
C PHE A 45 0.46 -2.84 13.34
N GLU A 46 0.32 -1.58 12.95
CA GLU A 46 -0.95 -1.07 12.42
C GLU A 46 -1.34 -1.77 11.12
N ILE A 47 -0.37 -2.02 10.25
CA ILE A 47 -0.63 -2.73 8.99
C ILE A 47 -1.12 -4.15 9.28
N ILE A 48 -0.43 -4.85 10.16
CA ILE A 48 -0.80 -6.23 10.49
C ILE A 48 -2.17 -6.26 11.14
N ASN A 49 -2.45 -5.36 12.08
CA ASN A 49 -3.73 -5.31 12.75
C ASN A 49 -4.88 -4.99 11.79
N PHE A 50 -4.63 -4.09 10.84
CA PHE A 50 -5.64 -3.74 9.86
C PHE A 50 -6.02 -4.96 9.02
N LEU A 51 -5.03 -5.70 8.56
CA LEU A 51 -5.27 -6.92 7.79
C LEU A 51 -6.03 -7.94 8.62
N LYS A 52 -5.63 -8.14 9.88
CA LYS A 52 -6.27 -9.13 10.74
C LYS A 52 -7.69 -8.76 11.11
N SER A 53 -7.95 -7.48 11.36
CA SER A 53 -9.27 -7.04 11.78
C SER A 53 -10.33 -7.26 10.70
N HIS A 54 -9.92 -7.37 9.45
CA HIS A 54 -10.82 -7.64 8.35
C HIS A 54 -10.69 -9.05 7.81
N ASN A 55 -9.98 -9.92 8.52
CA ASN A 55 -9.77 -11.32 8.12
C ASN A 55 -9.24 -11.42 6.70
N ALA A 56 -8.31 -10.55 6.37
CA ALA A 56 -7.73 -10.51 5.04
C ALA A 56 -6.92 -11.78 4.79
N LYS A 57 -7.27 -12.50 3.73
CA LYS A 57 -6.53 -13.69 3.33
C LYS A 57 -5.40 -13.27 2.39
N ILE A 58 -4.18 -13.43 2.86
CA ILE A 58 -3.00 -13.03 2.10
C ILE A 58 -2.46 -14.27 1.37
N ASP A 59 -2.65 -14.29 0.07
CA ASP A 59 -2.18 -15.40 -0.76
C ASP A 59 -1.66 -14.83 -2.09
N ASP A 60 -1.41 -15.70 -3.06
CA ASP A 60 -0.85 -15.28 -4.34
C ASP A 60 -1.81 -14.47 -5.22
N ASN A 61 -3.08 -14.38 -4.83
CA ASN A 61 -4.06 -13.53 -5.50
C ASN A 61 -4.18 -12.15 -4.84
N PHE A 62 -3.47 -11.93 -3.77
CA PHE A 62 -3.51 -10.66 -3.05
C PHE A 62 -2.44 -9.73 -3.59
N SER A 63 -2.76 -8.45 -3.67
CA SER A 63 -1.81 -7.44 -4.14
C SER A 63 -1.52 -6.43 -3.05
N VAL A 64 -0.28 -5.96 -3.00
CA VAL A 64 0.10 -4.84 -2.14
C VAL A 64 0.58 -3.72 -3.05
N ILE A 65 0.06 -2.53 -2.82
CA ILE A 65 0.32 -1.36 -3.65
C ILE A 65 0.89 -0.27 -2.75
N VAL A 66 2.08 0.20 -3.07
CA VAL A 66 2.82 1.11 -2.19
C VAL A 66 3.06 2.44 -2.87
N ASN A 67 2.77 3.52 -2.13
CA ASN A 67 3.19 4.84 -2.56
C ASN A 67 4.71 4.93 -2.40
N GLN A 68 5.42 5.05 -3.52
CA GLN A 68 6.87 5.08 -3.50
C GLN A 68 7.44 6.50 -3.44
N GLY A 69 6.58 7.47 -3.25
CA GLY A 69 6.98 8.87 -3.05
C GLY A 69 6.80 9.71 -4.29
N PRO A 70 7.42 10.89 -4.27
CA PRO A 70 8.31 11.43 -3.24
C PRO A 70 7.60 11.81 -1.95
N GLY A 71 8.32 11.74 -0.84
CA GLY A 71 7.78 12.04 0.48
C GLY A 71 8.74 11.69 1.60
N SER A 72 8.20 11.47 2.80
CA SER A 72 9.01 11.15 3.97
C SER A 72 9.72 9.82 3.82
N PHE A 73 11.02 9.84 4.10
CA PHE A 73 11.88 8.66 3.92
C PHE A 73 11.44 7.46 4.74
N SER A 74 11.20 7.68 6.04
CA SER A 74 10.98 6.55 6.94
C SER A 74 9.69 5.82 6.61
N GLY A 75 8.62 6.55 6.35
CA GLY A 75 7.34 5.93 5.99
C GLY A 75 7.42 5.11 4.71
N ILE A 76 8.03 5.69 3.67
CA ILE A 76 8.19 5.01 2.39
C ILE A 76 9.04 3.76 2.54
N ARG A 77 10.15 3.85 3.25
CA ARG A 77 11.06 2.72 3.44
C ARG A 77 10.38 1.57 4.17
N ILE A 78 9.64 1.88 5.23
CA ILE A 78 8.97 0.85 6.01
C ILE A 78 7.86 0.20 5.19
N SER A 79 7.11 1.01 4.46
CA SER A 79 6.06 0.49 3.58
C SER A 79 6.64 -0.51 2.59
N LEU A 80 7.75 -0.15 1.97
CA LEU A 80 8.40 -1.03 1.01
C LEU A 80 8.96 -2.28 1.66
N ALA A 81 9.52 -2.15 2.86
CA ALA A 81 10.07 -3.30 3.58
C ALA A 81 8.97 -4.29 3.94
N VAL A 82 7.83 -3.79 4.44
CA VAL A 82 6.69 -4.64 4.76
C VAL A 82 6.16 -5.31 3.51
N ALA A 83 5.99 -4.54 2.44
CA ALA A 83 5.45 -5.07 1.19
C ALA A 83 6.37 -6.14 0.60
N LYS A 84 7.68 -5.90 0.59
CA LYS A 84 8.62 -6.89 0.07
C LYS A 84 8.69 -8.13 0.94
N GLY A 85 8.55 -7.97 2.25
CA GLY A 85 8.46 -9.12 3.15
C GLY A 85 7.24 -9.97 2.84
N LEU A 86 6.11 -9.34 2.59
CA LEU A 86 4.89 -10.05 2.20
C LEU A 86 5.05 -10.72 0.84
N GLU A 87 5.70 -10.05 -0.09
CA GLU A 87 5.95 -10.64 -1.41
C GLU A 87 6.75 -11.92 -1.31
N ILE A 88 7.80 -11.91 -0.50
CA ILE A 88 8.67 -13.07 -0.33
C ILE A 88 7.96 -14.20 0.41
N SER A 89 7.28 -13.89 1.51
CA SER A 89 6.71 -14.91 2.39
C SER A 89 5.38 -15.46 1.89
N LYS A 90 4.59 -14.65 1.18
CA LYS A 90 3.24 -15.02 0.76
C LYS A 90 3.04 -15.04 -0.75
N LYS A 91 4.06 -14.68 -1.49
CA LYS A 91 4.04 -14.63 -2.95
C LYS A 91 2.94 -13.72 -3.50
N ILE A 92 2.70 -12.63 -2.81
CA ILE A 92 1.72 -11.63 -3.26
C ILE A 92 2.24 -10.90 -4.50
N GLN A 93 1.36 -10.16 -5.15
CA GLN A 93 1.74 -9.26 -6.23
C GLN A 93 2.09 -7.90 -5.64
N LEU A 94 3.24 -7.36 -5.98
CA LEU A 94 3.68 -6.07 -5.46
C LEU A 94 3.69 -5.02 -6.56
N TYR A 95 3.05 -3.88 -6.28
CA TYR A 95 3.00 -2.74 -7.19
C TYR A 95 3.42 -1.47 -6.46
N GLY A 96 3.92 -0.52 -7.23
CA GLY A 96 4.21 0.81 -6.72
C GLY A 96 3.50 1.88 -7.53
N TYR A 97 3.26 3.02 -6.92
CA TYR A 97 2.72 4.18 -7.63
C TYR A 97 3.41 5.45 -7.14
N ASN A 98 3.38 6.47 -7.98
CA ASN A 98 3.95 7.76 -7.63
C ASN A 98 2.90 8.60 -6.92
N ASN A 99 3.32 9.36 -5.92
CA ASN A 99 2.41 10.14 -5.11
C ASN A 99 1.49 11.04 -5.95
N GLU A 100 2.01 11.63 -7.01
CA GLU A 100 1.24 12.54 -7.85
C GLU A 100 0.11 11.85 -8.60
N ASP A 101 0.15 10.54 -8.73
CA ASP A 101 -0.84 9.77 -9.47
C ASP A 101 -2.06 9.38 -8.65
N LEU A 102 -2.06 9.71 -7.37
CA LEU A 102 -3.21 9.49 -6.50
C LEU A 102 -3.36 10.70 -5.59
N ARG A 103 -4.16 11.65 -6.01
CA ARG A 103 -4.28 12.93 -5.30
C ARG A 103 -5.03 12.80 -4.00
N GLU A 104 -6.22 12.23 -4.06
CA GLU A 104 -7.06 12.06 -2.89
C GLU A 104 -7.24 10.58 -2.64
N PHE A 105 -6.97 10.14 -1.42
CA PHE A 105 -7.01 8.73 -1.06
C PHE A 105 -8.46 8.32 -0.77
N ASN A 106 -9.15 7.89 -1.81
CA ASN A 106 -10.51 7.39 -1.69
C ASN A 106 -10.71 6.25 -2.69
N GLN A 107 -11.82 5.54 -2.51
CA GLN A 107 -12.10 4.35 -3.31
C GLN A 107 -12.16 4.66 -4.81
N GLU A 108 -12.79 5.76 -5.16
CA GLU A 108 -12.96 6.11 -6.57
C GLU A 108 -11.61 6.36 -7.24
N ASN A 109 -10.74 7.15 -6.60
CA ASN A 109 -9.44 7.47 -7.16
C ASN A 109 -8.52 6.27 -7.18
N ILE A 110 -8.61 5.42 -6.15
CA ILE A 110 -7.83 4.19 -6.11
C ILE A 110 -8.25 3.26 -7.25
N ASN A 111 -9.55 3.13 -7.49
CA ASN A 111 -10.02 2.31 -8.61
C ASN A 111 -9.52 2.84 -9.94
N LYS A 112 -9.47 4.15 -10.11
CA LYS A 112 -8.92 4.74 -11.34
C LYS A 112 -7.44 4.43 -11.49
N LEU A 113 -6.69 4.51 -10.38
CA LEU A 113 -5.27 4.19 -10.40
C LEU A 113 -5.04 2.74 -10.83
N LEU A 114 -5.85 1.82 -10.31
CA LEU A 114 -5.72 0.40 -10.63
C LEU A 114 -6.01 0.10 -12.10
N LYS A 115 -6.86 0.90 -12.72
CA LYS A 115 -7.20 0.71 -14.13
C LYS A 115 -6.22 1.41 -15.06
N SER A 116 -5.35 2.23 -14.52
CA SER A 116 -4.38 2.98 -15.32
C SER A 116 -3.13 2.14 -15.54
N LYS A 117 -2.22 2.65 -16.38
CA LYS A 117 -0.92 2.02 -16.57
C LYS A 117 0.15 2.66 -15.68
N LEU A 118 -0.27 3.32 -14.62
CA LEU A 118 0.64 4.06 -13.74
C LEU A 118 1.20 3.20 -12.61
N LEU A 119 0.71 1.98 -12.44
CA LEU A 119 1.28 1.07 -11.45
C LEU A 119 2.53 0.39 -12.00
N GLU A 120 3.56 0.37 -11.19
CA GLU A 120 4.82 -0.28 -11.55
C GLU A 120 4.94 -1.60 -10.79
N LYS A 121 5.24 -2.65 -11.51
CA LYS A 121 5.30 -3.98 -10.92
C LYS A 121 6.71 -4.43 -10.59
N LYS A 122 7.71 -3.97 -11.35
CA LYS A 122 9.07 -4.44 -11.17
C LYS A 122 9.88 -3.48 -10.33
N LEU A 123 10.76 -4.02 -9.52
CA LEU A 123 11.85 -3.26 -8.92
C LEU A 123 11.38 -1.94 -8.31
N ILE A 124 10.41 -2.05 -7.41
CA ILE A 124 9.85 -0.89 -6.73
C ILE A 124 10.95 -0.24 -5.89
N LYS A 125 11.20 1.03 -6.13
CA LYS A 125 12.22 1.78 -5.39
C LYS A 125 11.61 3.04 -4.81
N PRO A 126 12.03 3.44 -3.61
CA PRO A 126 11.54 4.71 -3.06
C PRO A 126 12.07 5.88 -3.87
N ILE A 127 11.24 6.90 -4.01
CA ILE A 127 11.60 8.16 -4.64
C ILE A 127 11.81 9.16 -3.51
N TYR A 128 13.04 9.66 -3.38
CA TYR A 128 13.36 10.58 -2.31
C TYR A 128 13.39 12.02 -2.79
N LEU A 129 13.00 12.91 -1.92
CA LEU A 129 13.23 14.33 -2.14
C LEU A 129 14.70 14.62 -1.84
N SER A 130 15.35 15.26 -2.73
CA SER A 130 16.75 15.61 -2.58
C SER A 130 16.95 16.80 -1.63
#